data_0c4594c85be0cf4ee342f0c27ef18426
#
_entry.id   0c4594c85be0cf4ee342f0c27ef18426
#
_cell.length_a   1.000
_cell.length_b   1.000
_cell.length_c   1.000
_cell.angle_alpha   90.00
_cell.angle_beta   90.00
_cell.angle_gamma   90.00
#
_symmetry.space_group_name_H-M   'P 1'
#
loop_
_entity.id
_entity.type
_entity.pdbx_description
1 polymer ?
#
loop_
_entity_poly.entity_id
_entity_poly.type
_entity_poly.pdbx_seq_one_letter_code
_entity_poly.pdbx_strand_id
1 'polypeptide(L)'
;MAFLCLGLLLAAGACSSNGLPNLGSGAGQIETSAAGSSAADSTQSPSAPIATATTVSGEPVAIYTLVARGIHACWFGAGGPLRNTHVFRAEAQSQTKGGEAEIVIHERDLAQADQRGQQAVRIAFENAAGLVRVGITVMKVPPGYGEPMARDVAVWAKGQAGCELRASFPPAPEAATQKLPGKPSVKTGAKGAR
;
A
#
# COMPACT_ATOMS: atom_id res chain seq x y z
N MET A 1 -28.51 -15.20 44.24
CA MET A 1 -28.07 -13.99 44.97
C MET A 1 -28.18 -12.84 44.03
N ALA A 2 -29.11 -11.93 44.29
CA ALA A 2 -29.46 -10.78 43.49
C ALA A 2 -28.51 -9.64 43.84
N PHE A 3 -28.01 -8.90 42.86
CA PHE A 3 -27.58 -7.53 43.05
C PHE A 3 -28.05 -6.68 41.84
N LEU A 4 -29.11 -5.98 42.09
CA LEU A 4 -29.55 -4.78 41.40
C LEU A 4 -28.55 -3.65 41.71
N CYS A 5 -28.07 -2.95 40.74
CA CYS A 5 -27.70 -1.54 40.85
C CYS A 5 -27.97 -0.79 39.57
N LEU A 6 -28.98 -0.03 39.67
CA LEU A 6 -29.57 1.07 38.92
C LEU A 6 -28.57 2.23 38.90
N GLY A 7 -28.29 2.81 37.76
CA GLY A 7 -27.45 4.01 37.64
C GLY A 7 -27.70 4.74 36.32
N LEU A 8 -28.77 5.54 36.31
CA LEU A 8 -29.20 6.48 35.29
C LEU A 8 -28.36 7.76 35.39
N LEU A 9 -27.67 8.17 34.34
CA LEU A 9 -27.20 9.58 34.22
C LEU A 9 -27.29 10.04 32.77
N LEU A 10 -28.31 10.82 32.50
CA LEU A 10 -28.44 11.70 31.34
C LEU A 10 -27.44 12.84 31.45
N ALA A 11 -26.71 13.12 30.37
CA ALA A 11 -26.11 14.43 30.14
C ALA A 11 -26.34 14.81 28.66
N ALA A 12 -27.33 15.68 28.48
CA ALA A 12 -27.58 16.43 27.27
C ALA A 12 -26.53 17.55 27.18
N GLY A 13 -25.83 17.65 26.06
CA GLY A 13 -24.95 18.77 25.70
C GLY A 13 -25.31 19.27 24.31
N ALA A 14 -26.09 20.36 24.30
CA ALA A 14 -26.54 21.08 23.11
C ALA A 14 -25.52 22.15 22.68
N CYS A 15 -25.66 22.57 21.41
CA CYS A 15 -25.27 23.85 20.81
C CYS A 15 -23.81 24.11 20.46
N SER A 16 -23.53 24.32 19.17
CA SER A 16 -23.51 25.68 18.62
C SER A 16 -23.36 25.67 17.10
N SER A 17 -24.39 26.11 16.47
CA SER A 17 -24.41 26.71 15.13
C SER A 17 -23.87 28.15 15.23
N ASN A 18 -22.90 28.52 14.40
CA ASN A 18 -22.57 29.86 13.91
C ASN A 18 -21.55 29.65 12.77
N GLY A 19 -21.66 30.29 11.64
CA GLY A 19 -22.45 31.37 11.19
C GLY A 19 -22.19 31.66 9.72
N LEU A 20 -23.15 32.24 9.14
CA LEU A 20 -23.28 33.18 8.02
C LEU A 20 -22.47 33.06 6.72
N PRO A 21 -23.18 33.20 5.61
CA PRO A 21 -22.58 33.24 4.27
C PRO A 21 -22.05 34.62 3.95
N ASN A 22 -20.83 34.71 3.43
CA ASN A 22 -20.31 35.91 2.83
C ASN A 22 -20.64 35.93 1.33
N LEU A 23 -21.67 36.65 0.97
CA LEU A 23 -22.01 37.09 -0.38
C LEU A 23 -21.05 38.21 -0.77
N GLY A 24 -20.02 37.90 -1.50
CA GLY A 24 -19.14 38.88 -2.14
C GLY A 24 -19.35 38.88 -3.65
N SER A 25 -20.26 39.69 -4.14
CA SER A 25 -20.35 40.08 -5.55
C SER A 25 -19.11 40.88 -5.94
N GLY A 26 -18.34 40.38 -6.89
CA GLY A 26 -17.27 41.11 -7.55
C GLY A 26 -17.34 40.82 -9.05
N ALA A 27 -18.10 41.68 -9.77
CA ALA A 27 -18.04 41.78 -11.22
C ALA A 27 -16.75 42.50 -11.62
N GLY A 28 -16.08 42.07 -12.66
CA GLY A 28 -15.13 42.93 -13.38
C GLY A 28 -13.89 42.27 -13.91
N GLN A 29 -13.90 42.21 -15.17
CA GLN A 29 -12.83 42.41 -16.17
C GLN A 29 -12.30 41.19 -16.90
N ILE A 30 -12.73 41.15 -18.12
CA ILE A 30 -12.14 40.45 -19.27
C ILE A 30 -10.87 41.22 -19.63
N GLU A 31 -9.71 40.61 -19.48
CA GLU A 31 -8.50 41.04 -20.21
C GLU A 31 -7.93 39.87 -20.99
N THR A 32 -8.11 40.00 -22.30
CA THR A 32 -7.44 39.23 -23.34
C THR A 32 -5.96 39.60 -23.32
N SER A 33 -5.09 38.64 -23.06
CA SER A 33 -3.66 38.79 -23.38
C SER A 33 -3.02 37.47 -23.79
N ALA A 34 -2.78 37.41 -25.06
CA ALA A 34 -1.61 36.94 -25.81
C ALA A 34 -0.84 35.69 -25.31
N ALA A 35 -0.73 34.77 -26.27
CA ALA A 35 0.20 33.68 -26.40
C ALA A 35 1.58 33.89 -25.75
N GLY A 36 1.88 33.04 -24.78
CA GLY A 36 3.23 32.77 -24.30
C GLY A 36 3.41 31.28 -24.25
N SER A 37 4.07 30.71 -25.25
CA SER A 37 4.56 29.32 -25.18
C SER A 37 5.63 29.23 -24.11
N SER A 38 5.23 28.84 -22.90
CA SER A 38 6.16 28.44 -21.85
C SER A 38 6.30 26.93 -21.91
N ALA A 39 7.52 26.48 -22.18
CA ALA A 39 7.94 25.12 -22.05
C ALA A 39 7.48 24.61 -20.66
N ALA A 40 6.63 23.60 -20.65
CA ALA A 40 6.20 22.93 -19.45
C ALA A 40 7.42 22.19 -18.87
N ASP A 41 8.07 22.84 -17.91
CA ASP A 41 8.87 22.17 -16.90
C ASP A 41 7.91 21.23 -16.17
N SER A 42 8.04 19.93 -16.46
CA SER A 42 7.27 18.88 -15.83
C SER A 42 7.80 18.66 -14.41
N THR A 43 7.61 19.65 -13.56
CA THR A 43 7.71 19.48 -12.11
C THR A 43 6.56 18.56 -11.72
N GLN A 44 6.84 17.25 -11.63
CA GLN A 44 5.91 16.23 -11.13
C GLN A 44 5.46 16.66 -9.74
N SER A 45 4.29 17.28 -9.67
CA SER A 45 3.57 17.48 -8.41
C SER A 45 3.48 16.12 -7.70
N PRO A 46 3.79 16.04 -6.39
CA PRO A 46 3.58 14.81 -5.64
C PRO A 46 2.12 14.38 -5.82
N SER A 47 1.93 13.20 -6.39
CA SER A 47 0.59 12.65 -6.59
C SER A 47 -0.16 12.64 -5.27
N ALA A 48 -1.38 13.17 -5.25
CA ALA A 48 -2.23 13.13 -4.06
C ALA A 48 -2.38 11.68 -3.56
N PRO A 49 -2.46 11.45 -2.23
CA PRO A 49 -2.65 10.11 -1.70
C PRO A 49 -3.90 9.46 -2.27
N ILE A 50 -3.77 8.22 -2.76
CA ILE A 50 -4.93 7.43 -3.19
C ILE A 50 -5.45 6.70 -1.97
N ALA A 51 -6.71 6.97 -1.60
CA ALA A 51 -7.40 6.28 -0.52
C ALA A 51 -8.68 5.63 -1.06
N THR A 52 -8.77 4.31 -0.97
CA THR A 52 -9.95 3.54 -1.35
C THR A 52 -10.31 2.52 -0.29
N ALA A 53 -11.57 2.07 -0.27
CA ALA A 53 -12.01 1.03 0.63
C ALA A 53 -12.97 0.06 -0.08
N THR A 54 -12.92 -1.21 0.30
CA THR A 54 -13.88 -2.24 -0.09
C THR A 54 -14.44 -2.90 1.16
N THR A 55 -15.66 -3.43 1.06
CA THR A 55 -16.30 -4.15 2.17
C THR A 55 -16.52 -5.59 1.75
N VAL A 56 -16.15 -6.53 2.61
CA VAL A 56 -16.27 -7.96 2.35
C VAL A 56 -16.83 -8.69 3.58
N SER A 57 -17.46 -9.85 3.37
CA SER A 57 -17.91 -10.71 4.46
C SER A 57 -16.75 -11.51 5.02
N GLY A 58 -16.71 -11.71 6.32
CA GLY A 58 -15.69 -12.54 6.98
C GLY A 58 -15.17 -11.92 8.27
N GLU A 59 -14.13 -12.54 8.83
CA GLU A 59 -13.44 -12.07 10.01
C GLU A 59 -12.22 -11.22 9.61
N PRO A 60 -11.92 -10.10 10.29
CA PRO A 60 -10.80 -9.21 9.94
C PRO A 60 -9.47 -9.94 9.78
N VAL A 61 -9.13 -10.85 10.70
CA VAL A 61 -7.88 -11.61 10.65
C VAL A 61 -7.83 -12.59 9.47
N ALA A 62 -8.97 -13.17 9.09
CA ALA A 62 -9.04 -14.05 7.92
C ALA A 62 -8.80 -13.26 6.63
N ILE A 63 -9.47 -12.11 6.47
CA ILE A 63 -9.29 -11.22 5.31
C ILE A 63 -7.87 -10.65 5.26
N TYR A 64 -7.35 -10.18 6.39
CA TYR A 64 -5.96 -9.78 6.53
C TYR A 64 -4.99 -10.85 6.01
N THR A 65 -5.21 -12.11 6.38
CA THR A 65 -4.34 -13.22 5.97
C THR A 65 -4.36 -13.43 4.45
N LEU A 66 -5.52 -13.29 3.80
CA LEU A 66 -5.64 -13.37 2.34
C LEU A 66 -4.86 -12.26 1.65
N VAL A 67 -5.05 -11.02 2.10
CA VAL A 67 -4.35 -9.85 1.55
C VAL A 67 -2.84 -9.93 1.79
N ALA A 68 -2.41 -10.30 3.01
CA ALA A 68 -0.98 -10.45 3.33
C ALA A 68 -0.28 -11.48 2.45
N ARG A 69 -0.95 -12.62 2.16
CA ARG A 69 -0.43 -13.63 1.22
C ARG A 69 -0.32 -13.09 -0.20
N GLY A 70 -1.33 -12.35 -0.67
CA GLY A 70 -1.32 -11.70 -1.98
C GLY A 70 -0.16 -10.71 -2.12
N ILE A 71 0.02 -9.83 -1.14
CA ILE A 71 1.13 -8.88 -1.07
C ILE A 71 2.48 -9.61 -1.14
N HIS A 72 2.65 -10.63 -0.29
CA HIS A 72 3.90 -11.39 -0.25
C HIS A 72 4.20 -12.08 -1.58
N ALA A 73 3.20 -12.70 -2.20
CA ALA A 73 3.37 -13.42 -3.46
C ALA A 73 3.60 -12.49 -4.66
N CYS A 74 2.83 -11.40 -4.74
CA CYS A 74 2.78 -10.54 -5.93
C CYS A 74 3.74 -9.35 -5.86
N TRP A 75 3.79 -8.64 -4.72
CA TRP A 75 4.56 -7.42 -4.60
C TRP A 75 5.98 -7.65 -4.07
N PHE A 76 6.17 -8.66 -3.20
CA PHE A 76 7.46 -8.98 -2.57
C PHE A 76 8.06 -10.32 -2.99
N GLY A 77 7.33 -11.17 -3.70
CA GLY A 77 7.82 -12.44 -4.20
C GLY A 77 8.92 -12.29 -5.26
N ALA A 78 9.34 -13.39 -5.87
CA ALA A 78 10.33 -13.37 -6.93
C ALA A 78 9.84 -12.49 -8.10
N GLY A 79 10.60 -11.45 -8.46
CA GLY A 79 10.19 -10.45 -9.45
C GLY A 79 9.09 -9.50 -9.02
N GLY A 80 8.76 -9.42 -7.73
CA GLY A 80 7.80 -8.46 -7.22
C GLY A 80 8.35 -7.03 -7.26
N PRO A 81 7.52 -6.05 -7.68
CA PRO A 81 7.98 -4.68 -7.95
C PRO A 81 8.43 -3.91 -6.71
N LEU A 82 8.00 -4.32 -5.50
CA LEU A 82 8.37 -3.66 -4.23
C LEU A 82 9.51 -4.35 -3.49
N ARG A 83 9.91 -5.55 -3.89
CA ARG A 83 10.85 -6.41 -3.15
C ARG A 83 12.14 -5.71 -2.74
N ASN A 84 12.72 -4.92 -3.63
CA ASN A 84 14.05 -4.32 -3.44
C ASN A 84 13.98 -2.92 -2.83
N THR A 85 12.84 -2.24 -2.93
CA THR A 85 12.67 -0.84 -2.59
C THR A 85 11.85 -0.59 -1.35
N HIS A 86 11.10 -1.59 -0.88
CA HIS A 86 10.19 -1.44 0.27
C HIS A 86 10.36 -2.57 1.28
N VAL A 87 9.82 -2.35 2.47
CA VAL A 87 9.77 -3.31 3.58
C VAL A 87 8.31 -3.50 4.01
N PHE A 88 7.90 -4.74 4.16
CA PHE A 88 6.57 -5.14 4.57
C PHE A 88 6.50 -5.36 6.08
N ARG A 89 5.48 -4.81 6.71
CA ARG A 89 5.12 -5.03 8.11
C ARG A 89 3.64 -5.37 8.21
N ALA A 90 3.33 -6.36 8.99
CA ALA A 90 1.98 -6.84 9.14
C ALA A 90 1.72 -7.10 10.63
N GLU A 91 0.67 -6.48 11.17
CA GLU A 91 0.27 -6.60 12.57
C GLU A 91 -1.20 -6.94 12.64
N ALA A 92 -1.56 -7.87 13.51
CA ALA A 92 -2.94 -8.24 13.78
C ALA A 92 -3.16 -8.36 15.29
N GLN A 93 -4.20 -7.75 15.77
CA GLN A 93 -4.62 -7.88 17.16
C GLN A 93 -5.49 -9.13 17.34
N SER A 94 -5.46 -9.72 18.53
CA SER A 94 -6.37 -10.81 18.87
C SER A 94 -7.82 -10.31 18.90
N GLN A 95 -8.78 -11.18 18.59
CA GLN A 95 -10.21 -10.85 18.62
C GLN A 95 -10.66 -10.30 19.97
N THR A 96 -10.04 -10.73 21.08
CA THR A 96 -10.29 -10.20 22.43
C THR A 96 -9.89 -8.74 22.62
N LYS A 97 -9.07 -8.18 21.69
CA LYS A 97 -8.62 -6.79 21.68
C LYS A 97 -9.25 -5.97 20.54
N GLY A 98 -10.38 -6.44 19.99
CA GLY A 98 -11.07 -5.77 18.90
C GLY A 98 -10.84 -6.39 17.52
N GLY A 99 -9.84 -7.28 17.37
CA GLY A 99 -9.59 -7.99 16.11
C GLY A 99 -9.13 -7.12 14.95
N GLU A 100 -8.68 -5.91 15.22
CA GLU A 100 -8.14 -5.02 14.18
C GLU A 100 -6.85 -5.57 13.62
N ALA A 101 -6.64 -5.38 12.34
CA ALA A 101 -5.41 -5.76 11.67
C ALA A 101 -4.94 -4.65 10.74
N GLU A 102 -3.64 -4.55 10.58
CA GLU A 102 -3.03 -3.53 9.75
C GLU A 102 -1.80 -4.09 9.02
N ILE A 103 -1.62 -3.65 7.78
CA ILE A 103 -0.41 -3.88 7.00
C ILE A 103 0.18 -2.52 6.66
N VAL A 104 1.45 -2.34 6.98
CA VAL A 104 2.19 -1.13 6.62
C VAL A 104 3.38 -1.50 5.76
N ILE A 105 3.51 -0.80 4.64
CA ILE A 105 4.65 -0.91 3.74
C ILE A 105 5.44 0.39 3.85
N HIS A 106 6.72 0.26 4.16
CA HIS A 106 7.66 1.37 4.26
C HIS A 106 8.62 1.38 3.08
N GLU A 107 9.10 2.54 2.69
CA GLU A 107 10.30 2.62 1.87
C GLU A 107 11.45 1.92 2.59
N ARG A 108 12.33 1.29 1.83
CA ARG A 108 13.53 0.68 2.40
C ARG A 108 14.59 1.75 2.66
N ASP A 109 14.98 1.91 3.90
CA ASP A 109 16.08 2.78 4.33
C ASP A 109 17.22 1.92 4.91
N LEU A 110 18.28 1.77 4.15
CA LEU A 110 19.43 0.96 4.56
C LEU A 110 20.26 1.61 5.69
N ALA A 111 20.03 2.89 6.01
CA ALA A 111 20.64 3.55 7.14
C ALA A 111 19.99 3.19 8.48
N GLN A 112 18.78 2.65 8.45
CA GLN A 112 18.06 2.21 9.63
C GLN A 112 18.32 0.73 9.92
N ALA A 113 18.48 0.39 11.20
CA ALA A 113 18.72 -1.00 11.61
C ALA A 113 17.62 -1.97 11.20
N ASP A 114 16.37 -1.52 11.20
CA ASP A 114 15.19 -2.27 10.78
C ASP A 114 14.75 -2.00 9.33
N GLN A 115 15.55 -1.20 8.61
CA GLN A 115 15.36 -0.80 7.21
C GLN A 115 14.03 -0.09 6.93
N ARG A 116 13.35 0.45 7.95
CA ARG A 116 12.09 1.16 7.79
C ARG A 116 12.32 2.64 7.56
N GLY A 117 12.09 3.08 6.35
CA GLY A 117 12.00 4.49 5.99
C GLY A 117 10.56 5.02 6.16
N GLN A 118 10.18 5.95 5.32
CA GLN A 118 8.86 6.56 5.36
C GLN A 118 7.76 5.54 5.02
N GLN A 119 6.59 5.73 5.61
CA GLN A 119 5.42 4.93 5.30
C GLN A 119 4.96 5.23 3.87
N ALA A 120 4.86 4.19 3.06
CA ALA A 120 4.47 4.28 1.65
C ALA A 120 3.03 3.84 1.41
N VAL A 121 2.59 2.78 2.09
CA VAL A 121 1.23 2.25 1.99
C VAL A 121 0.74 1.80 3.35
N ARG A 122 -0.54 2.03 3.62
CA ARG A 122 -1.25 1.50 4.79
C ARG A 122 -2.50 0.74 4.33
N ILE A 123 -2.72 -0.45 4.87
CA ILE A 123 -3.93 -1.23 4.64
C ILE A 123 -4.52 -1.58 6.01
N ALA A 124 -5.74 -1.10 6.27
CA ALA A 124 -6.45 -1.31 7.53
C ALA A 124 -7.62 -2.28 7.32
N PHE A 125 -7.86 -3.13 8.32
CA PHE A 125 -8.94 -4.13 8.35
C PHE A 125 -9.79 -3.85 9.58
N GLU A 126 -10.97 -3.28 9.38
CA GLU A 126 -11.86 -2.81 10.44
C GLU A 126 -13.15 -3.64 10.43
N ASN A 127 -13.65 -4.00 11.61
CA ASN A 127 -14.97 -4.61 11.73
C ASN A 127 -16.05 -3.53 11.54
N ALA A 128 -16.95 -3.75 10.61
CA ALA A 128 -18.03 -2.83 10.28
C ALA A 128 -19.36 -3.57 10.22
N ALA A 129 -20.07 -3.65 11.35
CA ALA A 129 -21.40 -4.25 11.46
C ALA A 129 -21.50 -5.68 10.89
N GLY A 130 -20.54 -6.56 11.21
CA GLY A 130 -20.51 -7.95 10.74
C GLY A 130 -19.88 -8.14 9.36
N LEU A 131 -19.37 -7.07 8.78
CA LEU A 131 -18.56 -7.06 7.57
C LEU A 131 -17.15 -6.54 7.92
N VAL A 132 -16.21 -6.75 7.03
CA VAL A 132 -14.86 -6.20 7.14
C VAL A 132 -14.70 -5.10 6.12
N ARG A 133 -14.39 -3.90 6.59
CA ARG A 133 -13.96 -2.79 5.75
C ARG A 133 -12.46 -2.91 5.57
N VAL A 134 -12.02 -3.05 4.33
CA VAL A 134 -10.60 -3.08 3.96
C VAL A 134 -10.27 -1.76 3.29
N GLY A 135 -9.54 -0.91 4.00
CA GLY A 135 -9.09 0.39 3.50
C GLY A 135 -7.63 0.33 3.06
N ILE A 136 -7.31 0.84 1.87
CA ILE A 136 -5.93 1.06 1.44
C ILE A 136 -5.68 2.55 1.24
N THR A 137 -4.58 3.04 1.80
CA THR A 137 -4.06 4.40 1.59
C THR A 137 -2.67 4.30 1.00
N VAL A 138 -2.50 4.80 -0.21
CA VAL A 138 -1.21 4.85 -0.92
C VAL A 138 -0.69 6.27 -0.85
N MET A 139 0.47 6.46 -0.24
CA MET A 139 1.06 7.77 0.04
C MET A 139 2.32 8.03 -0.79
N LYS A 140 3.21 7.05 -0.85
CA LYS A 140 4.54 7.24 -1.43
C LYS A 140 5.02 5.98 -2.16
N VAL A 141 4.62 5.87 -3.42
CA VAL A 141 5.02 4.79 -4.33
C VAL A 141 5.36 5.38 -5.69
N PRO A 142 6.05 4.65 -6.56
CA PRO A 142 6.28 5.10 -7.93
C PRO A 142 4.98 5.48 -8.64
N PRO A 143 5.01 6.47 -9.54
CA PRO A 143 3.83 6.86 -10.32
C PRO A 143 3.20 5.65 -11.03
N GLY A 144 1.87 5.60 -11.02
CA GLY A 144 1.09 4.52 -11.64
C GLY A 144 0.90 3.26 -10.78
N TYR A 145 1.58 3.11 -9.63
CA TYR A 145 1.43 1.94 -8.76
C TYR A 145 0.13 1.94 -7.96
N GLY A 146 -0.37 3.11 -7.55
CA GLY A 146 -1.45 3.21 -6.59
C GLY A 146 -2.74 2.51 -7.01
N GLU A 147 -3.19 2.74 -8.23
CA GLU A 147 -4.42 2.12 -8.77
C GLU A 147 -4.35 0.58 -8.87
N PRO A 148 -3.31 -0.02 -9.49
CA PRO A 148 -3.15 -1.46 -9.50
C PRO A 148 -3.06 -2.06 -8.08
N MET A 149 -2.39 -1.39 -7.15
CA MET A 149 -2.32 -1.83 -5.75
C MET A 149 -3.71 -1.86 -5.09
N ALA A 150 -4.52 -0.83 -5.31
CA ALA A 150 -5.88 -0.79 -4.78
C ALA A 150 -6.76 -1.92 -5.34
N ARG A 151 -6.64 -2.21 -6.64
CA ARG A 151 -7.36 -3.33 -7.27
C ARG A 151 -6.88 -4.68 -6.77
N ASP A 152 -5.57 -4.89 -6.63
CA ASP A 152 -5.00 -6.11 -6.07
C ASP A 152 -5.56 -6.39 -4.67
N VAL A 153 -5.55 -5.39 -3.77
CA VAL A 153 -6.09 -5.53 -2.41
C VAL A 153 -7.58 -5.88 -2.43
N ALA A 154 -8.37 -5.23 -3.29
CA ALA A 154 -9.81 -5.50 -3.40
C ALA A 154 -10.11 -6.93 -3.91
N VAL A 155 -9.27 -7.46 -4.81
CA VAL A 155 -9.35 -8.84 -5.33
C VAL A 155 -9.00 -9.85 -4.25
N TRP A 156 -7.87 -9.65 -3.55
CA TRP A 156 -7.43 -10.55 -2.49
C TRP A 156 -8.36 -10.56 -1.28
N ALA A 157 -8.93 -9.41 -0.91
CA ALA A 157 -9.91 -9.33 0.17
C ALA A 157 -11.15 -10.21 -0.10
N LYS A 158 -11.48 -10.46 -1.36
CA LYS A 158 -12.55 -11.38 -1.78
C LYS A 158 -12.09 -12.84 -1.90
N GLY A 159 -10.86 -13.16 -1.54
CA GLY A 159 -10.27 -14.49 -1.70
C GLY A 159 -9.91 -14.85 -3.13
N GLN A 160 -9.89 -13.89 -4.03
CA GLN A 160 -9.56 -14.11 -5.44
C GLN A 160 -8.05 -13.97 -5.69
N ALA A 161 -7.53 -14.65 -6.70
CA ALA A 161 -6.15 -14.51 -7.13
C ALA A 161 -6.02 -13.38 -8.17
N GLY A 162 -4.87 -12.69 -8.13
CA GLY A 162 -4.54 -11.62 -9.08
C GLY A 162 -3.24 -10.95 -8.69
N CYS A 163 -2.52 -10.38 -9.65
CA CYS A 163 -1.27 -9.64 -9.46
C CYS A 163 -1.21 -8.49 -10.48
N GLU A 164 -2.14 -7.55 -10.41
CA GLU A 164 -2.25 -6.50 -11.41
C GLU A 164 -1.05 -5.55 -11.38
N LEU A 165 -0.58 -5.17 -10.18
CA LEU A 165 0.62 -4.34 -10.06
C LEU A 165 1.81 -5.00 -10.75
N ARG A 166 2.04 -6.28 -10.51
CA ARG A 166 3.13 -7.03 -11.14
C ARG A 166 2.97 -7.18 -12.65
N ALA A 167 1.74 -7.36 -13.12
CA ALA A 167 1.44 -7.45 -14.55
C ALA A 167 1.67 -6.11 -15.27
N SER A 168 1.32 -4.99 -14.61
CA SER A 168 1.51 -3.65 -15.14
C SER A 168 2.98 -3.19 -15.13
N PHE A 169 3.76 -3.70 -14.18
CA PHE A 169 5.18 -3.36 -14.00
C PHE A 169 6.01 -4.65 -13.89
N PRO A 170 6.18 -5.38 -14.99
CA PRO A 170 6.97 -6.58 -14.99
C PRO A 170 8.43 -6.27 -14.63
N PRO A 171 9.12 -7.18 -13.92
CA PRO A 171 10.53 -6.98 -13.64
C PRO A 171 11.28 -6.83 -14.96
N ALA A 172 12.29 -5.94 -14.97
CA ALA A 172 13.20 -5.89 -16.11
C ALA A 172 13.71 -7.31 -16.39
N PRO A 173 13.77 -7.74 -17.67
CA PRO A 173 14.31 -9.05 -18.01
C PRO A 173 15.71 -9.13 -17.36
N GLU A 174 15.88 -10.08 -16.43
CA GLU A 174 17.21 -10.37 -15.88
C GLU A 174 18.11 -10.58 -17.09
N ALA A 175 19.13 -9.72 -17.23
CA ALA A 175 20.11 -9.85 -18.29
C ALA A 175 20.56 -11.31 -18.28
N ALA A 176 20.19 -12.03 -19.32
CA ALA A 176 20.39 -13.47 -19.45
C ALA A 176 21.76 -13.79 -18.91
N THR A 177 21.82 -14.60 -17.88
CA THR A 177 23.01 -15.01 -17.15
C THR A 177 24.13 -15.15 -18.16
N GLN A 178 25.07 -14.19 -18.17
CA GLN A 178 26.24 -14.28 -19.03
C GLN A 178 26.89 -15.59 -18.63
N LYS A 179 26.77 -16.57 -19.51
CA LYS A 179 27.43 -17.86 -19.41
C LYS A 179 28.92 -17.53 -19.24
N LEU A 180 29.39 -17.63 -17.99
CA LEU A 180 30.79 -17.46 -17.68
C LEU A 180 31.61 -18.29 -18.67
N PRO A 181 32.58 -17.69 -19.40
CA PRO A 181 33.40 -18.43 -20.32
C PRO A 181 34.05 -19.59 -19.56
N GLY A 182 33.86 -20.79 -20.06
CA GLY A 182 34.27 -22.02 -19.41
C GLY A 182 35.71 -21.98 -18.97
N LYS A 183 35.92 -22.26 -17.69
CA LYS A 183 37.24 -22.45 -17.09
C LYS A 183 38.02 -23.44 -17.96
N PRO A 184 39.24 -23.10 -18.44
CA PRO A 184 40.02 -24.01 -19.25
C PRO A 184 40.32 -25.29 -18.45
N SER A 185 39.95 -26.45 -19.00
CA SER A 185 40.22 -27.75 -18.41
C SER A 185 41.72 -27.98 -18.43
N VAL A 186 42.35 -27.94 -17.28
CA VAL A 186 43.78 -28.31 -17.12
C VAL A 186 43.86 -29.83 -17.35
N LYS A 187 44.39 -30.23 -18.49
CA LYS A 187 44.79 -31.63 -18.74
C LYS A 187 45.97 -31.96 -17.83
N THR A 188 45.71 -32.70 -16.77
CA THR A 188 46.76 -33.30 -15.96
C THR A 188 47.36 -34.43 -16.75
N GLY A 189 48.53 -34.18 -17.35
CA GLY A 189 49.32 -35.20 -18.02
C GLY A 189 49.89 -36.18 -16.99
N ALA A 190 49.40 -37.40 -17.00
CA ALA A 190 50.02 -38.52 -16.30
C ALA A 190 51.34 -38.86 -16.99
N LYS A 191 52.46 -38.51 -16.36
CA LYS A 191 53.77 -38.95 -16.76
C LYS A 191 54.11 -40.24 -15.99
N GLY A 192 54.05 -41.39 -16.67
CA GLY A 192 54.57 -42.63 -16.15
C GLY A 192 56.10 -42.58 -16.03
N ALA A 193 56.64 -43.21 -14.99
CA ALA A 193 58.02 -43.61 -14.86
C ALA A 193 58.07 -44.93 -14.10
N ARG A 194 58.57 -45.83 -14.70
CA ARG A 194 59.38 -47.03 -14.46
C ARG A 194 59.71 -47.31 -12.98
#